data_6178a044aea188702c967dc896abab24
#
_entry.id   6178a044aea188702c967dc896abab24
#
_cell.length_a   1.000
_cell.length_b   1.000
_cell.length_c   1.000
_cell.angle_alpha   90.00
_cell.angle_beta   90.00
_cell.angle_gamma   90.00
#
_symmetry.space_group_name_H-M   'P 1'
#
loop_
_entity.id
_entity.type
_entity.pdbx_description
1 polymer ?
#
loop_
_entity_poly.entity_id
_entity_poly.type
_entity_poly.pdbx_seq_one_letter_code
_entity_poly.pdbx_strand_id
1 'polypeptide(L)'
;MKQQEFMYSGLGERLKKEWKIYLAALIFIVIADSIGQIKVPLGPGTLILFPIFYSIFLGILSGPQVLKVFKKPEVKAASKLVIVCICPFIAKLGINAGASIETVISAGPALLLQEFGNLGTIFLSLPIALLFGLKREAVGACHSINRETNLALMQDMFGPDSAEARGSLSIYIIGGMVGTIFFGFMATVIASTGIFHPYALGMASGVGAGIMMASATASLSAMFPAMADQISALASASETISGIDGIYMAIFIGVPLCNWLYRVLEPKLGPIHDKFAKKETNK
;
A
#
# COMPACT_ATOMS: atom_id res chain seq x y z
N MET A 1 31.33 1.11 -3.07
CA MET A 1 31.35 -0.35 -2.79
C MET A 1 30.26 -0.98 -3.65
N LYS A 2 30.62 -1.82 -4.66
CA LYS A 2 29.63 -2.57 -5.45
C LYS A 2 28.86 -3.49 -4.51
N GLN A 3 27.55 -3.27 -4.36
CA GLN A 3 26.68 -4.19 -3.63
C GLN A 3 26.71 -5.53 -4.37
N GLN A 4 27.20 -6.57 -3.70
CA GLN A 4 27.14 -7.92 -4.23
C GLN A 4 25.67 -8.32 -4.36
N GLU A 5 25.17 -8.34 -5.58
CA GLU A 5 23.90 -8.96 -5.88
C GLU A 5 24.08 -10.49 -5.85
N PHE A 6 23.11 -11.18 -5.25
CA PHE A 6 23.07 -12.63 -5.34
C PHE A 6 22.83 -13.02 -6.81
N MET A 7 23.85 -13.54 -7.48
CA MET A 7 23.72 -14.19 -8.78
C MET A 7 23.50 -15.69 -8.55
N TYR A 8 22.50 -16.26 -9.17
CA TYR A 8 22.17 -17.67 -9.06
C TYR A 8 22.36 -18.35 -10.42
N SER A 9 22.99 -19.52 -10.40
CA SER A 9 23.12 -20.38 -11.59
C SER A 9 21.89 -21.26 -11.82
N GLY A 10 21.00 -21.41 -10.82
CA GLY A 10 19.77 -22.19 -10.91
C GLY A 10 18.94 -22.18 -9.61
N LEU A 11 17.73 -22.78 -9.68
CA LEU A 11 16.79 -22.86 -8.57
C LEU A 11 17.38 -23.50 -7.31
N GLY A 12 18.17 -24.56 -7.45
CA GLY A 12 18.77 -25.27 -6.33
C GLY A 12 19.77 -24.40 -5.56
N GLU A 13 20.54 -23.56 -6.25
CA GLU A 13 21.48 -22.62 -5.61
C GLU A 13 20.71 -21.50 -4.90
N ARG A 14 19.65 -21.01 -5.52
CA ARG A 14 18.76 -20.00 -4.93
C ARG A 14 18.15 -20.48 -3.62
N LEU A 15 17.57 -21.68 -3.61
CA LEU A 15 16.98 -22.27 -2.43
C LEU A 15 18.02 -22.44 -1.29
N LYS A 16 19.24 -22.87 -1.62
CA LYS A 16 20.31 -23.01 -0.62
C LYS A 16 20.77 -21.67 -0.05
N LYS A 17 20.79 -20.59 -0.84
CA LYS A 17 21.22 -19.26 -0.37
C LYS A 17 20.12 -18.50 0.36
N GLU A 18 18.85 -18.71 -0.03
CA GLU A 18 17.68 -17.99 0.49
C GLU A 18 16.88 -18.78 1.53
N TRP A 19 17.27 -19.99 1.91
CA TRP A 19 16.50 -20.88 2.79
C TRP A 19 16.06 -20.21 4.10
N LYS A 20 16.90 -19.32 4.65
CA LYS A 20 16.58 -18.56 5.87
C LYS A 20 15.38 -17.64 5.66
N ILE A 21 15.26 -17.03 4.49
CA ILE A 21 14.16 -16.14 4.13
C ILE A 21 12.87 -16.95 4.07
N TYR A 22 12.90 -18.10 3.39
CA TYR A 22 11.72 -18.98 3.27
C TYR A 22 11.27 -19.52 4.61
N LEU A 23 12.22 -19.99 5.44
CA LEU A 23 11.94 -20.52 6.75
C LEU A 23 11.37 -19.42 7.68
N ALA A 24 11.96 -18.24 7.67
CA ALA A 24 11.46 -17.11 8.46
C ALA A 24 10.07 -16.67 8.02
N ALA A 25 9.81 -16.57 6.72
CA ALA A 25 8.49 -16.25 6.20
C ALA A 25 7.45 -17.27 6.69
N LEU A 26 7.77 -18.58 6.62
CA LEU A 26 6.90 -19.64 7.12
C LEU A 26 6.65 -19.50 8.64
N ILE A 27 7.70 -19.29 9.42
CA ILE A 27 7.59 -19.13 10.89
C ILE A 27 6.73 -17.89 11.21
N PHE A 28 6.96 -16.77 10.54
CA PHE A 28 6.20 -15.53 10.78
C PHE A 28 4.72 -15.70 10.44
N ILE A 29 4.41 -16.40 9.35
CA ILE A 29 3.02 -16.68 8.95
C ILE A 29 2.37 -17.61 10.00
N VAL A 30 3.05 -18.69 10.42
CA VAL A 30 2.51 -19.63 11.42
C VAL A 30 2.26 -18.92 12.76
N ILE A 31 3.20 -18.10 13.23
CA ILE A 31 3.02 -17.31 14.46
C ILE A 31 1.84 -16.35 14.30
N ALA A 32 1.81 -15.62 13.21
CA ALA A 32 0.77 -14.62 12.96
C ALA A 32 -0.63 -15.23 12.85
N ASP A 33 -0.75 -16.36 12.16
CA ASP A 33 -2.00 -17.07 11.98
C ASP A 33 -2.47 -17.74 13.31
N SER A 34 -1.52 -18.21 14.12
CA SER A 34 -1.81 -18.75 15.46
C SER A 34 -2.35 -17.69 16.42
N ILE A 35 -1.95 -16.43 16.28
CA ILE A 35 -2.50 -15.30 17.06
C ILE A 35 -3.92 -14.97 16.56
N GLY A 36 -4.15 -15.09 15.26
CA GLY A 36 -5.44 -14.80 14.64
C GLY A 36 -5.79 -13.30 14.62
N GLN A 37 -7.07 -13.01 14.54
CA GLN A 37 -7.59 -11.64 14.52
C GLN A 37 -7.86 -11.14 15.94
N ILE A 38 -7.33 -9.97 16.28
CA ILE A 38 -7.64 -9.27 17.54
C ILE A 38 -8.52 -8.06 17.22
N LYS A 39 -9.70 -7.99 17.83
CA LYS A 39 -10.63 -6.87 17.69
C LYS A 39 -10.54 -5.98 18.92
N VAL A 40 -10.19 -4.71 18.69
CA VAL A 40 -10.10 -3.69 19.74
C VAL A 40 -11.14 -2.61 19.46
N PRO A 41 -12.21 -2.49 20.25
CA PRO A 41 -13.20 -1.43 20.07
C PRO A 41 -12.58 -0.07 20.42
N LEU A 42 -12.67 0.89 19.49
CA LEU A 42 -12.14 2.25 19.65
C LEU A 42 -13.24 3.27 19.30
N GLY A 43 -14.02 3.67 20.29
CA GLY A 43 -15.10 4.64 20.10
C GLY A 43 -16.14 4.15 19.07
N PRO A 44 -16.41 4.89 17.99
CA PRO A 44 -17.42 4.51 16.99
C PRO A 44 -16.96 3.41 16.03
N GLY A 45 -15.69 3.00 16.08
CA GLY A 45 -15.12 1.99 15.20
C GLY A 45 -14.47 0.84 15.95
N THR A 46 -14.08 -0.18 15.19
CA THR A 46 -13.33 -1.33 15.70
C THR A 46 -12.01 -1.44 14.95
N LEU A 47 -10.90 -1.40 15.69
CA LEU A 47 -9.59 -1.71 15.15
C LEU A 47 -9.46 -3.23 15.09
N ILE A 48 -9.28 -3.77 13.88
CA ILE A 48 -9.06 -5.20 13.69
C ILE A 48 -7.59 -5.41 13.30
N LEU A 49 -6.85 -6.09 14.17
CA LEU A 49 -5.48 -6.49 13.89
C LEU A 49 -5.50 -7.87 13.25
N PHE A 50 -5.11 -7.93 11.99
CA PHE A 50 -5.04 -9.17 11.21
C PHE A 50 -3.67 -9.84 11.33
N PRO A 51 -3.57 -11.15 11.06
CA PRO A 51 -2.29 -11.88 11.06
C PRO A 51 -1.17 -11.22 10.27
N ILE A 52 -1.52 -10.54 9.17
CA ILE A 52 -0.55 -9.81 8.35
C ILE A 52 0.25 -8.74 9.13
N PHE A 53 -0.35 -8.11 10.15
CA PHE A 53 0.35 -7.14 10.99
C PHE A 53 1.48 -7.75 11.77
N TYR A 54 1.20 -8.90 12.40
CA TYR A 54 2.19 -9.60 13.20
C TYR A 54 3.34 -10.08 12.32
N SER A 55 3.03 -10.56 11.10
CA SER A 55 4.03 -10.95 10.12
C SER A 55 4.93 -9.77 9.70
N ILE A 56 4.33 -8.60 9.40
CA ILE A 56 5.08 -7.38 9.06
C ILE A 56 5.94 -6.94 10.24
N PHE A 57 5.37 -6.91 11.44
CA PHE A 57 6.09 -6.52 12.65
C PHE A 57 7.29 -7.43 12.93
N LEU A 58 7.11 -8.74 12.84
CA LEU A 58 8.19 -9.73 12.97
C LEU A 58 9.26 -9.55 11.88
N GLY A 59 8.84 -9.23 10.65
CA GLY A 59 9.74 -8.92 9.55
C GLY A 59 10.61 -7.70 9.83
N ILE A 60 10.04 -6.62 10.36
CA ILE A 60 10.77 -5.40 10.73
C ILE A 60 11.72 -5.68 11.89
N LEU A 61 11.24 -6.35 12.94
CA LEU A 61 12.07 -6.70 14.10
C LEU A 61 13.29 -7.52 13.69
N SER A 62 13.13 -8.48 12.79
CA SER A 62 14.22 -9.35 12.30
C SER A 62 15.18 -8.63 11.35
N GLY A 63 14.84 -7.42 10.92
CA GLY A 63 15.61 -6.62 9.96
C GLY A 63 17.00 -6.19 10.46
N PRO A 64 17.86 -5.70 9.53
CA PRO A 64 19.26 -5.35 9.81
C PRO A 64 19.42 -4.13 10.73
N GLN A 65 18.36 -3.40 10.97
CA GLN A 65 18.38 -2.19 11.82
C GLN A 65 17.99 -2.48 13.28
N VAL A 66 17.23 -3.56 13.54
CA VAL A 66 16.73 -3.90 14.88
C VAL A 66 17.48 -5.13 15.43
N LEU A 67 16.98 -6.33 15.23
CA LEU A 67 17.59 -7.54 15.77
C LEU A 67 18.74 -8.09 14.92
N LYS A 68 18.93 -7.56 13.70
CA LYS A 68 20.01 -7.93 12.79
C LYS A 68 20.07 -9.42 12.43
N VAL A 69 18.91 -10.11 12.51
CA VAL A 69 18.79 -11.53 12.13
C VAL A 69 19.06 -11.67 10.62
N PHE A 70 18.53 -10.72 9.82
CA PHE A 70 18.77 -10.64 8.39
C PHE A 70 19.74 -9.52 8.04
N LYS A 71 20.66 -9.81 7.12
CA LYS A 71 21.58 -8.83 6.57
C LYS A 71 20.94 -8.08 5.39
N LYS A 72 21.47 -6.90 5.02
CA LYS A 72 20.98 -6.11 3.89
C LYS A 72 20.83 -6.89 2.57
N PRO A 73 21.77 -7.79 2.18
CA PRO A 73 21.63 -8.59 0.96
C PRO A 73 20.43 -9.57 1.02
N GLU A 74 20.16 -10.16 2.19
CA GLU A 74 19.04 -11.07 2.39
C GLU A 74 17.70 -10.34 2.29
N VAL A 75 17.61 -9.13 2.85
CA VAL A 75 16.42 -8.27 2.71
C VAL A 75 16.20 -7.86 1.25
N LYS A 76 17.27 -7.54 0.51
CA LYS A 76 17.17 -7.23 -0.92
C LYS A 76 16.73 -8.46 -1.74
N ALA A 77 17.17 -9.65 -1.37
CA ALA A 77 16.72 -10.90 -2.00
C ALA A 77 15.23 -11.17 -1.70
N ALA A 78 14.79 -10.98 -0.45
CA ALA A 78 13.39 -11.11 -0.06
C ALA A 78 12.49 -10.14 -0.82
N SER A 79 12.92 -8.89 -1.03
CA SER A 79 12.17 -7.89 -1.81
C SER A 79 11.92 -8.34 -3.26
N LYS A 80 12.86 -9.06 -3.88
CA LYS A 80 12.67 -9.62 -5.23
C LYS A 80 11.63 -10.76 -5.29
N LEU A 81 11.35 -11.41 -4.17
CA LEU A 81 10.34 -12.47 -4.08
C LEU A 81 8.90 -11.93 -4.00
N VAL A 82 8.73 -10.67 -3.65
CA VAL A 82 7.39 -10.05 -3.50
C VAL A 82 6.57 -10.20 -4.77
N ILE A 83 7.18 -9.97 -5.95
CA ILE A 83 6.49 -10.12 -7.25
C ILE A 83 5.96 -11.54 -7.44
N VAL A 84 6.74 -12.55 -7.07
CA VAL A 84 6.32 -13.96 -7.18
C VAL A 84 5.18 -14.28 -6.20
N CYS A 85 5.25 -13.74 -4.98
CA CYS A 85 4.24 -13.94 -3.95
C CYS A 85 2.91 -13.22 -4.26
N ILE A 86 2.94 -12.13 -5.01
CA ILE A 86 1.75 -11.39 -5.44
C ILE A 86 0.93 -12.16 -6.48
N CYS A 87 1.55 -12.99 -7.32
CA CYS A 87 0.81 -13.71 -8.38
C CYS A 87 -0.37 -14.55 -7.86
N PRO A 88 -0.23 -15.40 -6.82
CA PRO A 88 -1.36 -16.15 -6.25
C PRO A 88 -2.44 -15.23 -5.67
N PHE A 89 -2.05 -14.10 -5.10
CA PHE A 89 -2.99 -13.11 -4.57
C PHE A 89 -3.82 -12.48 -5.69
N ILE A 90 -3.20 -12.05 -6.79
CA ILE A 90 -3.90 -11.51 -7.97
C ILE A 90 -4.84 -12.57 -8.57
N ALA A 91 -4.41 -13.83 -8.68
CA ALA A 91 -5.26 -14.90 -9.13
C ALA A 91 -6.50 -15.09 -8.25
N LYS A 92 -6.33 -15.03 -6.91
CA LYS A 92 -7.45 -15.05 -5.95
C LYS A 92 -8.41 -13.88 -6.14
N LEU A 93 -7.89 -12.67 -6.39
CA LEU A 93 -8.74 -11.50 -6.67
C LEU A 93 -9.59 -11.73 -7.92
N GLY A 94 -9.01 -12.25 -8.99
CA GLY A 94 -9.75 -12.58 -10.21
C GLY A 94 -10.85 -13.63 -9.97
N ILE A 95 -10.57 -14.65 -9.16
CA ILE A 95 -11.57 -15.67 -8.79
C ILE A 95 -12.71 -15.03 -7.99
N ASN A 96 -12.41 -14.18 -7.01
CA ASN A 96 -13.42 -13.50 -6.20
C ASN A 96 -14.29 -12.57 -7.05
N ALA A 97 -13.68 -11.78 -7.95
CA ALA A 97 -14.42 -10.92 -8.86
C ALA A 97 -15.31 -11.72 -9.80
N GLY A 98 -14.80 -12.85 -10.34
CA GLY A 98 -15.55 -13.75 -11.22
C GLY A 98 -16.73 -14.44 -10.55
N ALA A 99 -16.61 -14.79 -9.27
CA ALA A 99 -17.67 -15.45 -8.51
C ALA A 99 -18.92 -14.56 -8.34
N SER A 100 -18.78 -13.24 -8.43
CA SER A 100 -19.89 -12.27 -8.32
C SER A 100 -19.94 -11.34 -9.53
N ILE A 101 -19.72 -11.90 -10.72
CA ILE A 101 -19.58 -11.14 -11.97
C ILE A 101 -20.78 -10.24 -12.27
N GLU A 102 -22.00 -10.67 -11.94
CA GLU A 102 -23.21 -9.87 -12.14
C GLU A 102 -23.17 -8.58 -11.29
N THR A 103 -22.74 -8.68 -10.04
CA THR A 103 -22.56 -7.52 -9.16
C THR A 103 -21.47 -6.59 -9.70
N VAL A 104 -20.39 -7.14 -10.19
CA VAL A 104 -19.28 -6.37 -10.79
C VAL A 104 -19.71 -5.64 -12.06
N ILE A 105 -20.45 -6.30 -12.95
CA ILE A 105 -20.98 -5.68 -14.19
C ILE A 105 -21.96 -4.56 -13.87
N SER A 106 -22.87 -4.78 -12.91
CA SER A 106 -23.84 -3.75 -12.49
C SER A 106 -23.18 -2.52 -11.87
N ALA A 107 -22.04 -2.68 -11.23
CA ALA A 107 -21.23 -1.61 -10.65
C ALA A 107 -20.23 -0.98 -11.63
N GLY A 108 -20.14 -1.48 -12.87
CA GLY A 108 -19.13 -1.10 -13.84
C GLY A 108 -18.89 0.41 -14.02
N PRO A 109 -19.91 1.23 -14.19
CA PRO A 109 -19.74 2.69 -14.29
C PRO A 109 -19.09 3.31 -13.04
N ALA A 110 -19.46 2.84 -11.84
CA ALA A 110 -18.88 3.32 -10.58
C ALA A 110 -17.42 2.87 -10.43
N LEU A 111 -17.10 1.66 -10.88
CA LEU A 111 -15.72 1.15 -10.89
C LEU A 111 -14.80 1.96 -11.79
N LEU A 112 -15.29 2.46 -12.91
CA LEU A 112 -14.50 3.35 -13.78
C LEU A 112 -14.35 4.75 -13.18
N LEU A 113 -15.38 5.28 -12.52
CA LEU A 113 -15.34 6.59 -11.89
C LEU A 113 -14.42 6.66 -10.67
N GLN A 114 -14.13 5.54 -10.03
CA GLN A 114 -13.26 5.50 -8.85
C GLN A 114 -11.83 5.99 -9.14
N GLU A 115 -11.35 5.86 -10.40
CA GLU A 115 -10.01 6.31 -10.77
C GLU A 115 -9.83 7.82 -10.63
N PHE A 116 -10.91 8.60 -10.75
CA PHE A 116 -10.87 10.02 -10.40
C PHE A 116 -10.64 10.25 -8.90
N GLY A 117 -11.07 9.32 -8.04
CA GLY A 117 -10.75 9.33 -6.62
C GLY A 117 -9.25 9.18 -6.35
N ASN A 118 -8.54 8.40 -7.16
CA ASN A 118 -7.08 8.28 -7.10
C ASN A 118 -6.39 9.64 -7.25
N LEU A 119 -6.85 10.48 -8.18
CA LEU A 119 -6.30 11.82 -8.39
C LEU A 119 -6.58 12.74 -7.20
N GLY A 120 -7.66 12.52 -6.45
CA GLY A 120 -8.00 13.30 -5.25
C GLY A 120 -6.91 13.21 -4.17
N THR A 121 -6.19 12.10 -4.10
CA THR A 121 -5.09 11.93 -3.14
C THR A 121 -3.99 12.95 -3.35
N ILE A 122 -3.68 13.33 -4.58
CA ILE A 122 -2.64 14.32 -4.93
C ILE A 122 -2.96 15.67 -4.28
N PHE A 123 -4.21 16.11 -4.39
CA PHE A 123 -4.65 17.40 -3.86
C PHE A 123 -4.61 17.47 -2.32
N LEU A 124 -4.80 16.35 -1.64
CA LEU A 124 -4.80 16.27 -0.19
C LEU A 124 -3.40 15.97 0.37
N SER A 125 -2.70 15.02 -0.22
CA SER A 125 -1.42 14.53 0.34
C SER A 125 -0.24 15.47 0.03
N LEU A 126 -0.19 16.06 -1.17
CA LEU A 126 0.94 16.89 -1.57
C LEU A 126 1.12 18.14 -0.71
N PRO A 127 0.08 18.93 -0.39
CA PRO A 127 0.22 20.07 0.52
C PRO A 127 0.73 19.65 1.89
N ILE A 128 0.22 18.55 2.43
CA ILE A 128 0.64 18.00 3.73
C ILE A 128 2.10 17.57 3.68
N ALA A 129 2.50 16.84 2.64
CA ALA A 129 3.89 16.41 2.45
C ALA A 129 4.87 17.61 2.40
N LEU A 130 4.49 18.68 1.71
CA LEU A 130 5.30 19.90 1.63
C LEU A 130 5.39 20.63 2.99
N LEU A 131 4.31 20.65 3.76
CA LEU A 131 4.32 21.22 5.12
C LEU A 131 5.20 20.43 6.08
N PHE A 132 5.33 19.11 5.88
CA PHE A 132 6.28 18.26 6.60
C PHE A 132 7.72 18.32 6.07
N GLY A 133 8.00 19.18 5.10
CA GLY A 133 9.34 19.44 4.59
C GLY A 133 9.84 18.48 3.53
N LEU A 134 8.97 17.63 3.00
CA LEU A 134 9.32 16.85 1.80
C LEU A 134 9.44 17.83 0.62
N LYS A 135 10.48 17.62 -0.19
CA LYS A 135 10.68 18.38 -1.43
C LYS A 135 10.25 17.54 -2.62
N ARG A 136 11.16 17.26 -3.54
CA ARG A 136 10.86 16.42 -4.72
C ARG A 136 10.42 15.00 -4.35
N GLU A 137 10.78 14.51 -3.17
CA GLU A 137 10.26 13.26 -2.60
C GLU A 137 8.73 13.25 -2.51
N ALA A 138 8.10 14.42 -2.28
CA ALA A 138 6.64 14.54 -2.22
C ALA A 138 5.96 14.15 -3.54
N VAL A 139 6.58 14.42 -4.70
CA VAL A 139 6.04 14.03 -6.00
C VAL A 139 5.97 12.52 -6.12
N GLY A 140 7.04 11.82 -5.75
CA GLY A 140 7.07 10.36 -5.76
C GLY A 140 6.14 9.72 -4.73
N ALA A 141 5.93 10.37 -3.59
CA ALA A 141 5.07 9.85 -2.53
C ALA A 141 3.56 10.09 -2.78
N CYS A 142 3.20 11.16 -3.51
CA CYS A 142 1.81 11.64 -3.57
C CYS A 142 1.13 11.46 -4.94
N HIS A 143 1.87 11.07 -6.00
CA HIS A 143 1.33 11.01 -7.37
C HIS A 143 0.32 9.89 -7.59
N SER A 144 0.32 8.87 -6.77
CA SER A 144 -0.59 7.74 -6.87
C SER A 144 -0.73 7.03 -5.52
N ILE A 145 -1.71 6.16 -5.44
CA ILE A 145 -1.88 5.26 -4.31
C ILE A 145 -0.85 4.15 -4.41
N ASN A 146 -0.26 3.84 -3.27
CA ASN A 146 0.82 2.91 -3.06
C ASN A 146 0.67 1.57 -3.78
N ARG A 147 1.42 1.37 -4.84
CA ARG A 147 1.48 0.12 -5.61
C ARG A 147 2.91 -0.17 -6.05
N GLU A 148 3.22 -1.44 -6.21
CA GLU A 148 4.51 -1.91 -6.70
C GLU A 148 4.85 -1.33 -8.08
N THR A 149 3.84 -1.24 -8.94
CA THR A 149 3.96 -0.66 -10.28
C THR A 149 4.35 0.81 -10.26
N ASN A 150 3.85 1.59 -9.30
CA ASN A 150 4.19 3.00 -9.16
C ASN A 150 5.61 3.23 -8.66
N LEU A 151 6.13 2.33 -7.82
CA LEU A 151 7.53 2.37 -7.43
C LEU A 151 8.44 2.13 -8.65
N ALA A 152 8.13 1.12 -9.46
CA ALA A 152 8.86 0.85 -10.70
C ALA A 152 8.77 2.04 -11.66
N LEU A 153 7.58 2.61 -11.84
CA LEU A 153 7.36 3.79 -12.68
C LEU A 153 8.23 4.98 -12.26
N MET A 154 8.31 5.28 -10.97
CA MET A 154 9.16 6.37 -10.47
C MET A 154 10.64 6.12 -10.72
N GLN A 155 11.09 4.88 -10.58
CA GLN A 155 12.46 4.49 -10.89
C GLN A 155 12.78 4.59 -12.37
N ASP A 156 11.83 4.23 -13.23
CA ASP A 156 11.99 4.29 -14.69
C ASP A 156 11.97 5.73 -15.21
N MET A 157 11.07 6.57 -14.69
CA MET A 157 10.91 7.96 -15.15
C MET A 157 11.99 8.91 -14.64
N PHE A 158 12.44 8.75 -13.41
CA PHE A 158 13.32 9.70 -12.72
C PHE A 158 14.68 9.10 -12.32
N GLY A 159 14.83 7.80 -12.45
CA GLY A 159 16.01 7.06 -12.03
C GLY A 159 15.89 6.49 -10.60
N PRO A 160 16.58 5.35 -10.33
CA PRO A 160 16.42 4.62 -9.08
C PRO A 160 16.94 5.37 -7.84
N ASP A 161 17.87 6.30 -8.01
CA ASP A 161 18.46 7.12 -6.95
C ASP A 161 17.85 8.52 -6.84
N SER A 162 16.78 8.80 -7.61
CA SER A 162 16.09 10.09 -7.59
C SER A 162 15.37 10.36 -6.28
N ALA A 163 15.07 11.62 -6.02
CA ALA A 163 14.25 12.01 -4.88
C ALA A 163 12.84 11.43 -4.98
N GLU A 164 12.26 11.43 -6.19
CA GLU A 164 10.96 10.86 -6.49
C GLU A 164 10.90 9.36 -6.21
N ALA A 165 11.92 8.60 -6.64
CA ALA A 165 12.00 7.16 -6.37
C ALA A 165 12.14 6.87 -4.86
N ARG A 166 12.93 7.68 -4.13
CA ARG A 166 13.02 7.58 -2.66
C ARG A 166 11.71 7.87 -1.97
N GLY A 167 10.97 8.90 -2.43
CA GLY A 167 9.65 9.24 -1.92
C GLY A 167 8.65 8.10 -2.10
N SER A 168 8.58 7.55 -3.32
CA SER A 168 7.73 6.40 -3.63
C SER A 168 8.09 5.16 -2.79
N LEU A 169 9.38 4.85 -2.65
CA LEU A 169 9.84 3.72 -1.84
C LEU A 169 9.48 3.90 -0.35
N SER A 170 9.63 5.10 0.17
CA SER A 170 9.32 5.40 1.57
C SER A 170 7.84 5.20 1.87
N ILE A 171 6.96 5.70 1.01
CA ILE A 171 5.51 5.52 1.20
C ILE A 171 5.08 4.08 0.93
N TYR A 172 5.76 3.35 0.05
CA TYR A 172 5.51 1.94 -0.17
C TYR A 172 5.75 1.12 1.10
N ILE A 173 6.86 1.36 1.79
CA ILE A 173 7.22 0.63 3.01
C ILE A 173 6.35 1.06 4.19
N ILE A 174 6.34 2.36 4.51
CA ILE A 174 5.64 2.90 5.69
C ILE A 174 4.12 2.85 5.48
N GLY A 175 3.68 3.22 4.28
CA GLY A 175 2.27 3.21 3.91
C GLY A 175 1.68 1.80 3.89
N GLY A 176 2.42 0.79 3.41
CA GLY A 176 1.99 -0.59 3.48
C GLY A 176 1.72 -1.04 4.91
N MET A 177 2.55 -0.63 5.84
CA MET A 177 2.45 -1.01 7.24
C MET A 177 1.38 -0.21 8.00
N VAL A 178 1.53 1.11 8.04
CA VAL A 178 0.63 2.01 8.78
C VAL A 178 -0.73 2.10 8.08
N GLY A 179 -0.73 2.15 6.75
CA GLY A 179 -1.95 2.23 5.95
C GLY A 179 -2.86 1.02 6.13
N THR A 180 -2.31 -0.18 6.25
CA THR A 180 -3.12 -1.38 6.46
C THR A 180 -3.94 -1.26 7.77
N ILE A 181 -3.32 -0.81 8.87
CA ILE A 181 -4.00 -0.55 10.15
C ILE A 181 -5.04 0.53 9.98
N PHE A 182 -4.63 1.65 9.41
CA PHE A 182 -5.46 2.82 9.24
C PHE A 182 -6.70 2.54 8.38
N PHE A 183 -6.54 1.88 7.24
CA PHE A 183 -7.66 1.58 6.33
C PHE A 183 -8.63 0.57 6.92
N GLY A 184 -8.15 -0.44 7.65
CA GLY A 184 -9.03 -1.36 8.38
C GLY A 184 -9.88 -0.66 9.42
N PHE A 185 -9.27 0.25 10.22
CA PHE A 185 -9.99 1.06 11.19
C PHE A 185 -10.92 2.08 10.53
N MET A 186 -10.43 2.82 9.54
CA MET A 186 -11.21 3.82 8.81
C MET A 186 -12.45 3.22 8.15
N ALA A 187 -12.32 2.01 7.56
CA ALA A 187 -13.44 1.32 6.96
C ALA A 187 -14.57 1.06 7.97
N THR A 188 -14.23 0.64 9.21
CA THR A 188 -15.24 0.43 10.26
C THR A 188 -15.85 1.74 10.73
N VAL A 189 -15.05 2.80 10.89
CA VAL A 189 -15.56 4.13 11.30
C VAL A 189 -16.51 4.69 10.26
N ILE A 190 -16.14 4.67 8.98
CA ILE A 190 -17.01 5.19 7.90
C ILE A 190 -18.26 4.34 7.77
N ALA A 191 -18.15 3.01 7.84
CA ALA A 191 -19.30 2.12 7.78
C ALA A 191 -20.29 2.36 8.93
N SER A 192 -19.80 2.67 10.13
CA SER A 192 -20.65 2.94 11.30
C SER A 192 -21.46 4.25 11.18
N THR A 193 -21.06 5.17 10.28
CA THR A 193 -21.83 6.40 10.00
C THR A 193 -23.14 6.14 9.25
N GLY A 194 -23.25 5.00 8.55
CA GLY A 194 -24.40 4.66 7.72
C GLY A 194 -24.61 5.54 6.48
N ILE A 195 -23.68 6.45 6.18
CA ILE A 195 -23.79 7.39 5.04
C ILE A 195 -23.63 6.64 3.71
N PHE A 196 -22.72 5.67 3.66
CA PHE A 196 -22.38 4.95 2.43
C PHE A 196 -22.90 3.51 2.48
N HIS A 197 -23.40 3.06 1.32
CA HIS A 197 -23.79 1.67 1.17
C HIS A 197 -22.56 0.74 1.29
N PRO A 198 -22.67 -0.45 1.92
CA PRO A 198 -21.54 -1.37 2.09
C PRO A 198 -20.82 -1.75 0.78
N TYR A 199 -21.52 -1.83 -0.35
CA TYR A 199 -20.93 -2.09 -1.66
C TYR A 199 -20.04 -0.94 -2.15
N ALA A 200 -20.43 0.32 -1.89
CA ALA A 200 -19.61 1.48 -2.22
C ALA A 200 -18.32 1.49 -1.39
N LEU A 201 -18.41 1.11 -0.12
CA LEU A 201 -17.24 0.97 0.75
C LEU A 201 -16.34 -0.20 0.30
N GLY A 202 -16.95 -1.31 -0.16
CA GLY A 202 -16.23 -2.42 -0.78
C GLY A 202 -15.42 -1.98 -2.00
N MET A 203 -16.05 -1.26 -2.94
CA MET A 203 -15.35 -0.68 -4.11
C MET A 203 -14.23 0.25 -3.69
N ALA A 204 -14.51 1.19 -2.78
CA ALA A 204 -13.51 2.14 -2.28
C ALA A 204 -12.30 1.44 -1.63
N SER A 205 -12.51 0.29 -1.01
CA SER A 205 -11.43 -0.51 -0.42
C SER A 205 -10.42 -0.99 -1.46
N GLY A 206 -10.84 -1.26 -2.68
CA GLY A 206 -9.99 -1.76 -3.76
C GLY A 206 -9.11 -0.70 -4.44
N VAL A 207 -9.32 0.56 -4.15
CA VAL A 207 -8.56 1.67 -4.78
C VAL A 207 -7.12 1.77 -4.25
N GLY A 208 -6.78 1.11 -3.15
CA GLY A 208 -5.45 1.16 -2.55
C GLY A 208 -4.53 0.00 -2.97
N ALA A 209 -3.47 -0.20 -2.22
CA ALA A 209 -2.64 -1.40 -2.33
C ALA A 209 -3.41 -2.61 -1.81
N GLY A 210 -3.17 -3.79 -2.40
CA GLY A 210 -3.89 -5.01 -2.06
C GLY A 210 -3.88 -5.39 -0.60
N ILE A 211 -2.82 -5.05 0.15
CA ILE A 211 -2.74 -5.29 1.59
C ILE A 211 -3.74 -4.40 2.35
N MET A 212 -3.86 -3.14 1.96
CA MET A 212 -4.81 -2.19 2.55
C MET A 212 -6.24 -2.58 2.20
N MET A 213 -6.48 -2.99 0.94
CA MET A 213 -7.75 -3.54 0.49
C MET A 213 -8.16 -4.74 1.35
N ALA A 214 -7.27 -5.71 1.55
CA ALA A 214 -7.55 -6.90 2.33
C ALA A 214 -7.97 -6.55 3.77
N SER A 215 -7.30 -5.59 4.41
CA SER A 215 -7.63 -5.12 5.75
C SER A 215 -9.00 -4.42 5.81
N ALA A 216 -9.24 -3.47 4.91
CA ALA A 216 -10.51 -2.74 4.85
C ALA A 216 -11.68 -3.67 4.52
N THR A 217 -11.53 -4.53 3.51
CA THR A 217 -12.56 -5.49 3.09
C THR A 217 -12.89 -6.50 4.19
N ALA A 218 -11.87 -7.02 4.89
CA ALA A 218 -12.10 -7.93 6.00
C ALA A 218 -12.84 -7.25 7.16
N SER A 219 -12.54 -5.98 7.43
CA SER A 219 -13.25 -5.17 8.43
C SER A 219 -14.73 -4.97 8.05
N LEU A 220 -14.98 -4.62 6.78
CA LEU A 220 -16.36 -4.46 6.26
C LEU A 220 -17.12 -5.79 6.27
N SER A 221 -16.50 -6.88 5.84
CA SER A 221 -17.12 -8.21 5.84
C SER A 221 -17.47 -8.69 7.25
N ALA A 222 -16.66 -8.31 8.24
CA ALA A 222 -16.95 -8.60 9.65
C ALA A 222 -18.16 -7.79 10.19
N MET A 223 -18.36 -6.56 9.67
CA MET A 223 -19.51 -5.72 10.02
C MET A 223 -20.79 -6.11 9.27
N PHE A 224 -20.68 -6.57 8.04
CA PHE A 224 -21.78 -6.94 7.15
C PHE A 224 -21.65 -8.38 6.63
N PRO A 225 -21.80 -9.40 7.50
CA PRO A 225 -21.57 -10.79 7.12
C PRO A 225 -22.47 -11.27 5.96
N ALA A 226 -23.72 -10.79 5.90
CA ALA A 226 -24.66 -11.13 4.83
C ALA A 226 -24.26 -10.58 3.45
N MET A 227 -23.36 -9.60 3.39
CA MET A 227 -22.89 -8.94 2.18
C MET A 227 -21.38 -9.19 1.93
N ALA A 228 -20.76 -10.07 2.70
CA ALA A 228 -19.30 -10.25 2.70
C ALA A 228 -18.76 -10.66 1.32
N ASP A 229 -19.44 -11.56 0.62
CA ASP A 229 -19.01 -12.03 -0.70
C ASP A 229 -19.07 -10.92 -1.74
N GLN A 230 -20.15 -10.12 -1.76
CA GLN A 230 -20.32 -9.01 -2.70
C GLN A 230 -19.32 -7.87 -2.40
N ILE A 231 -19.09 -7.55 -1.13
CA ILE A 231 -18.08 -6.57 -0.70
C ILE A 231 -16.70 -7.02 -1.18
N SER A 232 -16.37 -8.29 -0.96
CA SER A 232 -15.08 -8.86 -1.38
C SER A 232 -14.94 -8.87 -2.90
N ALA A 233 -15.99 -9.20 -3.64
CA ALA A 233 -15.99 -9.21 -5.09
C ALA A 233 -15.79 -7.79 -5.68
N LEU A 234 -16.51 -6.80 -5.16
CA LEU A 234 -16.39 -5.41 -5.59
C LEU A 234 -15.02 -4.82 -5.26
N ALA A 235 -14.48 -5.10 -4.07
CA ALA A 235 -13.13 -4.71 -3.71
C ALA A 235 -12.08 -5.34 -4.64
N SER A 236 -12.23 -6.63 -4.95
CA SER A 236 -11.32 -7.36 -5.85
C SER A 236 -11.39 -6.86 -7.29
N ALA A 237 -12.59 -6.55 -7.78
CA ALA A 237 -12.79 -5.95 -9.09
C ALA A 237 -12.17 -4.56 -9.18
N SER A 238 -12.39 -3.73 -8.16
CA SER A 238 -11.80 -2.42 -8.03
C SER A 238 -10.28 -2.47 -8.04
N GLU A 239 -9.67 -3.35 -7.23
CA GLU A 239 -8.23 -3.57 -7.19
C GLU A 239 -7.67 -4.01 -8.53
N THR A 240 -8.36 -4.92 -9.22
CA THR A 240 -7.94 -5.43 -10.53
C THR A 240 -7.95 -4.33 -11.59
N ILE A 241 -9.03 -3.56 -11.66
CA ILE A 241 -9.18 -2.45 -12.61
C ILE A 241 -8.11 -1.38 -12.33
N SER A 242 -8.03 -0.89 -11.10
CA SER A 242 -7.03 0.09 -10.70
C SER A 242 -5.59 -0.41 -10.87
N GLY A 243 -5.36 -1.71 -10.83
CA GLY A 243 -4.06 -2.31 -11.11
C GLY A 243 -3.65 -2.20 -12.58
N ILE A 244 -4.64 -2.24 -13.49
CA ILE A 244 -4.42 -2.19 -14.94
C ILE A 244 -4.36 -0.75 -15.44
N ASP A 245 -5.39 0.04 -15.15
CA ASP A 245 -5.52 1.41 -15.66
C ASP A 245 -4.77 2.45 -14.84
N GLY A 246 -4.56 2.20 -13.55
CA GLY A 246 -3.90 3.11 -12.62
C GLY A 246 -2.47 3.50 -13.05
N ILE A 247 -1.73 2.62 -13.74
CA ILE A 247 -0.42 2.97 -14.28
C ILE A 247 -0.53 4.01 -15.40
N TYR A 248 -1.53 3.87 -16.27
CA TYR A 248 -1.78 4.84 -17.35
C TYR A 248 -2.25 6.17 -16.77
N MET A 249 -3.15 6.14 -15.80
CA MET A 249 -3.58 7.33 -15.06
C MET A 249 -2.39 8.02 -14.37
N ALA A 250 -1.47 7.27 -13.77
CA ALA A 250 -0.26 7.81 -13.16
C ALA A 250 0.63 8.51 -14.21
N ILE A 251 0.90 7.85 -15.34
CA ILE A 251 1.79 8.40 -16.39
C ILE A 251 1.21 9.65 -17.03
N PHE A 252 -0.05 9.59 -17.47
CA PHE A 252 -0.64 10.65 -18.29
C PHE A 252 -1.25 11.79 -17.48
N ILE A 253 -1.71 11.53 -16.26
CA ILE A 253 -2.40 12.54 -15.45
C ILE A 253 -1.73 12.72 -14.09
N GLY A 254 -1.53 11.66 -13.32
CA GLY A 254 -1.08 11.74 -11.94
C GLY A 254 0.27 12.40 -11.76
N VAL A 255 1.30 11.93 -12.46
CA VAL A 255 2.66 12.50 -12.39
C VAL A 255 2.72 13.93 -12.96
N PRO A 256 2.17 14.22 -14.14
CA PRO A 256 2.10 15.59 -14.64
C PRO A 256 1.37 16.56 -13.70
N LEU A 257 0.21 16.16 -13.18
CA LEU A 257 -0.58 16.95 -12.25
C LEU A 257 0.17 17.18 -10.93
N CYS A 258 0.77 16.15 -10.37
CA CYS A 258 1.56 16.24 -9.15
C CYS A 258 2.77 17.17 -9.33
N ASN A 259 3.47 17.08 -10.47
CA ASN A 259 4.57 17.99 -10.81
C ASN A 259 4.11 19.44 -10.97
N TRP A 260 2.97 19.67 -11.60
CA TRP A 260 2.41 21.00 -11.75
C TRP A 260 2.02 21.59 -10.40
N LEU A 261 1.29 20.85 -9.58
CA LEU A 261 0.91 21.28 -8.23
C LEU A 261 2.14 21.51 -7.33
N TYR A 262 3.16 20.68 -7.44
CA TYR A 262 4.42 20.87 -6.72
C TYR A 262 5.04 22.23 -7.05
N ARG A 263 5.15 22.58 -8.34
CA ARG A 263 5.71 23.88 -8.77
C ARG A 263 4.91 25.07 -8.25
N VAL A 264 3.60 24.91 -8.07
CA VAL A 264 2.72 25.97 -7.56
C VAL A 264 2.75 26.08 -6.04
N LEU A 265 2.80 24.96 -5.36
CA LEU A 265 2.65 24.90 -3.90
C LEU A 265 3.98 24.95 -3.13
N GLU A 266 5.05 24.37 -3.66
CA GLU A 266 6.34 24.35 -2.98
C GLU A 266 6.88 25.74 -2.65
N PRO A 267 6.87 26.75 -3.54
CA PRO A 267 7.32 28.10 -3.22
C PRO A 267 6.52 28.77 -2.09
N LYS A 268 5.28 28.32 -1.85
CA LYS A 268 4.39 28.88 -0.83
C LYS A 268 4.48 28.13 0.50
N LEU A 269 4.51 26.81 0.44
CA LEU A 269 4.44 25.93 1.61
C LEU A 269 5.82 25.53 2.15
N GLY A 270 6.83 25.39 1.29
CA GLY A 270 8.20 25.06 1.70
C GLY A 270 8.80 26.06 2.68
N PRO A 271 8.70 27.39 2.46
CA PRO A 271 9.18 28.39 3.40
C PRO A 271 8.48 28.37 4.76
N ILE A 272 7.26 27.86 4.84
CA ILE A 272 6.52 27.70 6.12
C ILE A 272 7.20 26.63 6.95
N HIS A 273 7.50 25.48 6.37
CA HIS A 273 8.25 24.41 7.04
C HIS A 273 9.61 24.93 7.55
N ASP A 274 10.38 25.63 6.71
CA ASP A 274 11.70 26.13 7.07
C ASP A 274 11.66 27.11 8.27
N LYS A 275 10.59 27.89 8.40
CA LYS A 275 10.36 28.76 9.57
C LYS A 275 10.08 27.97 10.85
N PHE A 276 9.30 26.87 10.76
CA PHE A 276 9.02 26.02 11.92
C PHE A 276 10.27 25.25 12.36
N ALA A 277 11.01 24.67 11.42
CA ALA A 277 12.23 23.93 11.69
C ALA A 277 13.32 24.80 12.36
N LYS A 278 13.50 26.07 11.91
CA LYS A 278 14.42 27.03 12.54
C LYS A 278 14.01 27.42 13.96
N LYS A 279 12.72 27.40 14.27
CA LYS A 279 12.21 27.73 15.61
C LYS A 279 12.45 26.61 16.62
N GLU A 280 12.51 25.35 16.15
CA GLU A 280 12.83 24.19 16.99
C GLU A 280 14.32 24.06 17.27
N THR A 281 15.19 24.43 16.30
CA THR A 281 16.66 24.38 16.48
C THR A 281 17.19 25.48 17.36
N ASN A 282 16.41 26.54 17.60
CA ASN A 282 16.80 27.69 18.47
C ASN A 282 16.19 27.59 19.90
N LYS A 283 15.60 26.48 20.26
CA LYS A 283 15.19 26.12 21.61
C LYS A 283 16.13 25.04 22.18
#